data_7c30cf89ec9e27b16ab09dd547593886
#
_entry.id   7c30cf89ec9e27b16ab09dd547593886
#
_cell.length_a   1.000
_cell.length_b   1.000
_cell.length_c   1.000
_cell.angle_alpha   90.00
_cell.angle_beta   90.00
_cell.angle_gamma   90.00
#
_symmetry.space_group_name_H-M   'P 1'
#
loop_
_entity.id
_entity.type
_entity.pdbx_description
1 polymer ?
#
loop_
_entity_poly.entity_id
_entity_poly.type
_entity_poly.pdbx_seq_one_letter_code
_entity_poly.pdbx_strand_id
1 'polypeptide(L)' 'MQAGNFGDCEPVGGGVIELRVHIGAGYRVYRGRRGKAIVILLCGGDKGSQATDIKRAIELWSEWKGRQS' A
#
# COMPACT_ATOMS: atom_id res chain seq x y z
N MET A 1 0.31 -14.56 16.74
CA MET A 1 0.30 -14.25 16.54
C MET A 1 0.57 -13.84 16.18
N GLN A 2 0.47 -13.76 16.08
CA GLN A 2 0.58 -13.36 15.66
C GLN A 2 0.84 -12.99 14.89
N ALA A 3 0.68 -13.48 14.90
CA ALA A 3 0.74 -13.22 13.81
C ALA A 3 0.87 -12.06 13.37
N GLY A 4 0.51 -11.80 13.73
CA GLY A 4 0.44 -10.70 13.36
C GLY A 4 1.38 -9.95 12.97
N ASN A 5 2.06 -10.35 12.83
CA ASN A 5 2.89 -9.66 12.57
C ASN A 5 3.03 -8.99 11.45
N PHE A 6 2.03 -8.87 10.77
CA PHE A 6 1.95 -7.88 9.85
C PHE A 6 1.44 -6.67 10.49
N GLY A 7 1.82 -6.46 11.66
CA GLY A 7 1.27 -5.39 12.43
C GLY A 7 1.52 -3.98 11.95
N ASP A 8 2.38 -3.78 10.97
CA ASP A 8 2.67 -2.43 10.50
C ASP A 8 1.87 -2.10 9.25
N CYS A 9 0.59 -2.39 9.28
CA CYS A 9 -0.34 -2.01 8.23
C CYS A 9 -1.15 -0.80 8.68
N GLU A 10 -1.37 0.14 7.77
CA GLU A 10 -2.10 1.33 8.11
C GLU A 10 -2.87 1.86 6.92
N PRO A 11 -4.15 2.16 7.05
CA PRO A 11 -4.90 2.73 5.94
C PRO A 11 -4.44 4.16 5.68
N VAL A 12 -4.22 4.48 4.42
CA VAL A 12 -3.75 5.81 4.04
C VAL A 12 -4.79 6.59 3.25
N GLY A 13 -5.96 6.00 3.03
CA GLY A 13 -7.05 6.67 2.33
C GLY A 13 -7.32 6.06 0.97
N GLY A 14 -8.46 6.36 0.41
CA GLY A 14 -8.82 5.89 -0.92
C GLY A 14 -8.90 4.39 -1.08
N GLY A 15 -8.94 3.65 0.02
CA GLY A 15 -8.95 2.18 -0.03
C GLY A 15 -7.56 1.57 -0.11
N VAL A 16 -6.52 2.38 0.04
CA VAL A 16 -5.14 1.92 -0.01
C VAL A 16 -4.61 1.69 1.38
N ILE A 17 -3.84 0.63 1.54
CA ILE A 17 -3.20 0.29 2.81
C ILE A 17 -1.70 0.29 2.62
N GLU A 18 -1.00 0.96 3.53
CA GLU A 18 0.45 0.96 3.57
C GLU A 18 0.91 -0.18 4.45
N LEU A 19 1.81 -0.98 3.94
CA LEU A 19 2.39 -2.09 4.68
C LEU A 19 3.88 -1.80 4.82
N ARG A 20 4.37 -1.77 6.06
CA ARG A 20 5.79 -1.54 6.30
C ARG A 20 6.48 -2.88 6.46
N VAL A 21 7.58 -3.05 5.74
CA VAL A 21 8.36 -4.26 5.77
C VAL A 21 9.74 -3.92 6.33
N HIS A 22 10.07 -4.51 7.45
CA HIS A 22 11.32 -4.20 8.14
C HIS A 22 12.44 -5.16 7.71
N ILE A 23 12.86 -5.03 6.48
CA ILE A 23 13.94 -5.84 5.94
C ILE A 23 14.95 -4.88 5.32
N GLY A 24 16.19 -5.02 5.68
CA GLY A 24 17.24 -4.13 5.19
C GLY A 24 16.97 -2.70 5.60
N ALA A 25 16.94 -1.81 4.64
CA ALA A 25 16.69 -0.41 4.91
C ALA A 25 15.22 -0.10 5.20
N GLY A 26 14.37 -1.11 5.03
CA GLY A 26 12.95 -0.92 5.20
C GLY A 26 12.24 -0.57 3.90
N TYR A 27 11.08 -1.14 3.72
CA TYR A 27 10.29 -0.90 2.52
C TYR A 27 8.86 -0.58 2.90
N ARG A 28 8.15 0.11 2.02
CA ARG A 28 6.73 0.31 2.16
C ARG A 28 6.05 -0.21 0.91
N VAL A 29 5.01 -0.99 1.12
CA VAL A 29 4.22 -1.54 0.03
C VAL A 29 2.82 -0.97 0.13
N TYR A 30 2.32 -0.41 -0.95
CA TYR A 30 0.98 0.15 -0.98
C TYR A 30 0.09 -0.79 -1.77
N ARG A 31 -1.00 -1.20 -1.17
CA ARG A 31 -1.90 -2.16 -1.79
C ARG A 31 -3.35 -1.73 -1.72
N GLY A 32 -4.13 -2.15 -2.71
CA GLY A 32 -5.57 -2.03 -2.68
C GLY A 32 -6.17 -3.40 -2.51
N ARG A 33 -7.37 -3.46 -2.01
CA ARG A 33 -8.07 -4.73 -1.86
C ARG A 33 -9.44 -4.63 -2.49
N ARG A 34 -9.77 -5.60 -3.32
CA ARG A 34 -11.08 -5.68 -3.93
C ARG A 34 -11.60 -7.09 -3.74
N GLY A 35 -12.58 -7.24 -2.84
CA GLY A 35 -13.06 -8.56 -2.46
C GLY A 35 -11.94 -9.38 -1.87
N LYS A 36 -11.62 -10.49 -2.49
CA LYS A 36 -10.52 -11.34 -2.03
C LYS A 36 -9.22 -11.03 -2.73
N ALA A 37 -9.24 -10.18 -3.73
CA ALA A 37 -8.04 -9.87 -4.50
C ALA A 37 -7.26 -8.75 -3.83
N ILE A 38 -5.95 -8.91 -3.81
CA ILE A 38 -5.04 -7.89 -3.31
C ILE A 38 -4.19 -7.43 -4.46
N VAL A 39 -4.16 -6.12 -4.68
CA VAL A 39 -3.43 -5.53 -5.79
C VAL A 39 -2.30 -4.70 -5.24
N ILE A 40 -1.08 -5.04 -5.60
CA ILE A 40 0.08 -4.26 -5.21
C ILE A 40 0.18 -3.08 -6.17
N LEU A 41 0.13 -1.89 -5.61
CA LEU A 41 0.09 -0.68 -6.40
C LEU A 41 1.46 -0.04 -6.56
N LEU A 42 2.23 -0.04 -5.49
CA LEU A 42 3.49 0.67 -5.48
C LEU A 42 4.36 0.17 -4.35
N CYS A 43 5.65 0.15 -4.57
CA CYS A 43 6.61 -0.16 -3.51
C CYS A 43 7.54 1.04 -3.36
N GLY A 44 7.76 1.47 -2.16
CA GLY A 44 8.67 2.57 -1.88
C GLY A 44 9.51 2.26 -0.67
N GLY A 45 10.67 2.85 -0.57
CA GLY A 45 11.56 2.61 0.55
C GLY A 45 12.10 3.86 1.18
N ASP A 46 11.76 5.02 0.65
CA ASP A 46 12.35 6.26 1.11
C ASP A 46 11.32 7.08 1.88
N LYS A 47 11.67 7.44 3.10
CA LYS A 47 10.79 8.28 3.90
C LYS A 47 10.53 9.63 3.25
N GLY A 48 11.50 10.15 2.54
CA GLY A 48 11.36 11.45 1.90
C GLY A 48 10.29 11.49 0.84
N SER A 49 9.95 10.34 0.24
CA SER A 49 8.95 10.28 -0.80
C SER A 49 7.63 9.70 -0.33
N GLN A 50 7.48 9.45 0.97
CA GLN A 50 6.30 8.79 1.49
C GLN A 50 4.98 9.48 1.11
N ALA A 51 4.91 10.79 1.28
CA ALA A 51 3.68 11.52 0.97
C ALA A 51 3.34 11.43 -0.52
N THR A 52 4.34 11.56 -1.36
CA THR A 52 4.17 11.44 -2.81
C THR A 52 3.74 10.02 -3.19
N ASP A 53 4.35 9.03 -2.55
CA ASP A 53 4.05 7.64 -2.82
C ASP A 53 2.62 7.30 -2.44
N ILE A 54 2.15 7.79 -1.31
CA ILE A 54 0.78 7.57 -0.89
C ILE A 54 -0.20 8.15 -1.91
N LYS A 55 0.06 9.38 -2.33
CA LYS A 55 -0.79 10.04 -3.31
C LYS A 55 -0.82 9.24 -4.62
N ARG A 56 0.35 8.80 -5.05
CA ARG A 56 0.47 8.03 -6.28
C ARG A 56 -0.27 6.71 -6.19
N ALA A 57 -0.14 6.03 -5.05
CA ALA A 57 -0.82 4.75 -4.84
C ALA A 57 -2.34 4.92 -4.90
N ILE A 58 -2.84 5.98 -4.30
CA ILE A 58 -4.28 6.27 -4.32
C ILE A 58 -4.74 6.53 -5.74
N GLU A 59 -3.96 7.28 -6.52
CA GLU A 59 -4.28 7.53 -7.92
C GLU A 59 -4.30 6.24 -8.74
N LEU A 60 -3.30 5.40 -8.54
CA LEU A 60 -3.21 4.13 -9.24
C LEU A 60 -4.37 3.22 -8.89
N TRP A 61 -4.75 3.20 -7.64
CA TRP A 61 -5.87 2.38 -7.20
C TRP A 61 -7.17 2.87 -7.82
N SER A 62 -7.36 4.18 -7.87
CA SER A 62 -8.54 4.76 -8.47
C SER A 62 -8.63 4.40 -9.96
N GLU A 63 -7.51 4.49 -10.68
CA GLU A 63 -7.45 4.11 -12.08
C GLU A 63 -7.75 2.64 -12.27
N TRP A 64 -7.16 1.80 -11.43
CA TRP A 64 -7.35 0.37 -11.54
C TRP A 64 -8.81 -0.02 -11.31
N LYS A 65 -9.44 0.56 -10.31
CA LYS A 65 -10.84 0.30 -10.03
C LYS A 65 -11.73 0.76 -11.20
N GLY A 66 -11.39 1.87 -11.78
CA GLY A 66 -12.11 2.39 -12.93
C GLY A 66 -12.08 1.45 -14.11
N ARG A 67 -10.94 0.81 -14.33
CA ARG A 67 -10.81 -0.15 -15.43
C ARG A 67 -11.59 -1.42 -15.18
N GLN A 68 -11.75 -1.81 -13.93
CA GLN A 68 -12.39 -3.05 -13.57
C GLN A 68 -13.89 -2.96 -13.46
N SER A 69 -14.40 -1.76 -13.42
CA SER A 69 -15.85 -1.59 -13.26
C SER A 69 -16.63 -1.60 -14.61
#